data_e74f36537ad23fb7e1beea6763058215
#
_entry.id   e74f36537ad23fb7e1beea6763058215
#
_cell.length_a   1.000
_cell.length_b   1.000
_cell.length_c   1.000
_cell.angle_alpha   90.00
_cell.angle_beta   90.00
_cell.angle_gamma   90.00
#
_symmetry.space_group_name_H-M   'P 1'
#
loop_
_entity.id
_entity.type
_entity.pdbx_description
1 polymer ?
#
loop_
_entity_poly.entity_id
_entity_poly.type
_entity_poly.pdbx_seq_one_letter_code
_entity_poly.pdbx_strand_id
1 'polypeptide(L)' 'MMSKVELLEAYAGVEEVAERLGIHPESVRRLIRQGKLPAIKFGNKWLVEKATLEQFASHYDPRPGNKATLL' A
#
# COMPACT_ATOMS: atom_id res chain seq x y z
N MET A 1 1.59 -20.42 14.00
CA MET A 1 2.00 -19.04 14.25
C MET A 1 3.07 -18.63 13.25
N MET A 2 2.92 -17.44 12.70
CA MET A 2 3.89 -16.97 11.73
C MET A 2 5.19 -16.56 12.39
N SER A 3 6.30 -16.93 11.76
CA SER A 3 7.58 -16.43 12.21
C SER A 3 7.73 -14.99 11.73
N LYS A 4 8.75 -14.31 12.25
CA LYS A 4 9.00 -12.94 11.81
C LYS A 4 9.30 -12.90 10.32
N VAL A 5 10.02 -13.89 9.83
CA VAL A 5 10.34 -13.94 8.40
C VAL A 5 9.08 -14.12 7.55
N GLU A 6 8.20 -15.00 7.99
CA GLU A 6 6.96 -15.20 7.27
C GLU A 6 6.11 -13.94 7.25
N LEU A 7 6.10 -13.22 8.36
CA LEU A 7 5.36 -11.98 8.44
C LEU A 7 5.94 -10.95 7.47
N LEU A 8 7.26 -10.84 7.42
CA LEU A 8 7.90 -9.91 6.52
C LEU A 8 7.67 -10.25 5.05
N GLU A 9 7.56 -11.55 4.77
CA GLU A 9 7.32 -11.97 3.39
C GLU A 9 5.88 -11.78 2.96
N ALA A 10 4.96 -11.83 3.91
CA ALA A 10 3.54 -11.71 3.59
C ALA A 10 3.03 -10.27 3.62
N TYR A 11 3.72 -9.40 4.32
CA TYR A 11 3.27 -8.02 4.50
C TYR A 11 4.33 -7.02 4.11
N ALA A 12 3.87 -5.86 3.66
CA ALA A 12 4.75 -4.76 3.26
C ALA A 12 4.52 -3.58 4.19
N GLY A 13 5.60 -2.93 4.58
CA GLY A 13 5.48 -1.70 5.35
C GLY A 13 5.13 -0.52 4.46
N VAL A 14 4.89 0.64 5.09
CA VAL A 14 4.48 1.83 4.36
C VAL A 14 5.48 2.21 3.29
N GLU A 15 6.77 2.14 3.61
CA GLU A 15 7.78 2.56 2.64
C GLU A 15 7.84 1.63 1.45
N GLU A 16 7.69 0.35 1.69
CA GLU A 16 7.68 -0.61 0.60
C GLU A 16 6.44 -0.41 -0.27
N VAL A 17 5.30 -0.16 0.35
CA VAL A 17 4.07 0.11 -0.39
C VAL A 17 4.24 1.37 -1.24
N ALA A 18 4.84 2.41 -0.66
CA ALA A 18 5.06 3.66 -1.38
C ALA A 18 5.91 3.42 -2.61
N GLU A 19 6.96 2.63 -2.45
CA GLU A 19 7.83 2.32 -3.57
C GLU A 19 7.10 1.55 -4.65
N ARG A 20 6.31 0.58 -4.24
CA ARG A 20 5.55 -0.24 -5.19
C ARG A 20 4.53 0.58 -5.97
N LEU A 21 3.90 1.55 -5.30
CA LEU A 21 2.87 2.37 -5.93
C LEU A 21 3.44 3.62 -6.61
N GLY A 22 4.70 3.94 -6.33
CA GLY A 22 5.31 5.13 -6.91
C GLY A 22 4.82 6.41 -6.30
N ILE A 23 4.52 6.40 -5.00
CA ILE A 23 4.04 7.58 -4.31
C ILE A 23 4.81 7.77 -3.02
N HIS A 24 4.61 8.91 -2.39
CA HIS A 24 5.29 9.23 -1.14
C HIS A 24 4.69 8.39 0.00
N PRO A 25 5.51 8.00 0.99
CA PRO A 25 4.98 7.22 2.12
C PRO A 25 3.83 7.92 2.85
N GLU A 26 3.86 9.24 2.91
CA GLU A 26 2.79 9.96 3.57
C GLU A 26 1.46 9.78 2.82
N SER A 27 1.54 9.66 1.50
CA SER A 27 0.35 9.37 0.71
C SER A 27 -0.20 7.98 1.03
N VAL A 28 0.69 7.04 1.27
CA VAL A 28 0.25 5.70 1.68
C VAL A 28 -0.49 5.76 3.01
N ARG A 29 0.06 6.49 3.97
CA ARG A 29 -0.60 6.61 5.27
C ARG A 29 -1.97 7.25 5.13
N ARG A 30 -2.08 8.23 4.25
CA ARG A 30 -3.36 8.88 4.00
C ARG A 30 -4.37 7.91 3.43
N LEU A 31 -3.95 7.09 2.46
CA LEU A 31 -4.83 6.09 1.88
C LEU A 31 -5.32 5.10 2.93
N ILE A 32 -4.43 4.72 3.84
CA ILE A 32 -4.81 3.81 4.92
C ILE A 32 -5.82 4.48 5.84
N ARG A 33 -5.56 5.73 6.22
CA ARG A 33 -6.47 6.44 7.12
C ARG A 33 -7.82 6.69 6.49
N GLN A 34 -7.87 6.84 5.18
CA GLN A 34 -9.12 7.06 4.46
C GLN A 34 -9.86 5.75 4.21
N GLY A 35 -9.27 4.63 4.58
CA GLY A 35 -9.92 3.35 4.35
C GLY A 35 -9.85 2.86 2.92
N LYS A 36 -9.03 3.50 2.10
CA LYS A 36 -8.91 3.10 0.70
C LYS A 36 -7.91 1.97 0.51
N LEU A 37 -6.97 1.83 1.42
CA LEU A 37 -5.96 0.78 1.36
C LEU A 37 -6.03 -0.01 2.65
N PRO A 38 -6.51 -1.26 2.60
CA PRO A 38 -6.60 -2.08 3.81
C PRO A 38 -5.21 -2.33 4.40
N ALA A 39 -5.11 -2.18 5.70
CA ALA A 39 -3.85 -2.39 6.39
C ALA A 39 -4.14 -2.79 7.83
N ILE A 40 -3.15 -3.42 8.45
CA ILE A 40 -3.25 -3.74 9.86
C ILE A 40 -2.18 -2.97 10.61
N LYS A 41 -2.43 -2.73 11.88
CA LYS A 41 -1.47 -2.04 12.72
C LYS A 41 -0.69 -3.06 13.53
N PHE A 42 0.61 -3.04 13.41
CA PHE A 42 1.46 -3.93 14.14
C PHE A 42 2.46 -3.11 14.91
N GLY A 43 2.27 -3.01 16.21
CA GLY A 43 3.08 -2.11 17.00
C GLY A 43 2.84 -0.68 16.55
N ASN A 44 3.89 -0.01 16.15
CA ASN A 44 3.79 1.36 15.67
C ASN A 44 3.76 1.46 14.16
N LYS A 45 3.61 0.33 13.46
CA LYS A 45 3.74 0.33 12.01
C LYS A 45 2.49 -0.18 11.34
N TRP A 46 2.24 0.35 10.16
CA TRP A 46 1.18 -0.16 9.31
C TRP A 46 1.77 -1.24 8.40
N LEU A 47 1.04 -2.34 8.28
CA LEU A 47 1.43 -3.42 7.39
C LEU A 47 0.31 -3.70 6.41
N VAL A 48 0.66 -3.85 5.15
CA VAL A 48 -0.30 -4.13 4.09
C VAL A 48 0.01 -5.51 3.54
N GLU A 49 -0.99 -6.36 3.47
CA GLU A 49 -0.78 -7.69 2.91
C GLU A 49 -0.35 -7.54 1.46
N LYS A 50 0.69 -8.27 1.06
CA LYS A 50 1.24 -8.09 -0.27
C LYS A 50 0.24 -8.45 -1.37
N ALA A 51 -0.60 -9.43 -1.13
CA ALA A 51 -1.63 -9.75 -2.10
C ALA A 51 -2.59 -8.59 -2.28
N THR A 52 -2.97 -7.95 -1.18
CA THR A 52 -3.84 -6.78 -1.24
C THR A 52 -3.15 -5.62 -1.94
N LEU A 53 -1.85 -5.45 -1.67
CA LEU A 53 -1.08 -4.41 -2.31
C LEU A 53 -1.07 -4.58 -3.82
N GLU A 54 -0.87 -5.80 -4.28
CA GLU A 54 -0.84 -6.03 -5.72
C GLU A 54 -2.19 -5.77 -6.36
N GLN A 55 -3.27 -6.15 -5.69
CA GLN A 55 -4.60 -5.84 -6.20
C GLN A 55 -4.83 -4.34 -6.26
N PHE A 56 -4.42 -3.63 -5.22
CA PHE A 56 -4.58 -2.19 -5.20
C PHE A 56 -3.74 -1.55 -6.30
N ALA A 57 -2.50 -2.03 -6.46
CA ALA A 57 -1.60 -1.46 -7.43
C ALA A 57 -2.10 -1.64 -8.86
N SER A 58 -2.79 -2.72 -9.12
CA SER A 58 -3.28 -2.99 -10.46
C SER A 58 -4.39 -2.03 -10.87
N HIS A 59 -5.03 -1.37 -9.91
CA HIS A 59 -6.09 -0.41 -10.19
C HIS A 59 -5.69 1.02 -9.86
N TYR A 60 -4.50 1.21 -9.32
CA TYR A 60 -4.09 2.52 -8.84
C TYR A 60 -3.20 3.21 -9.86
N ASP A 61 -3.56 4.43 -10.21
CA ASP A 61 -2.76 5.24 -11.10
C ASP A 61 -2.34 6.50 -10.36
N PRO A 62 -1.08 6.60 -9.98
CA PRO A 62 -0.64 7.77 -9.23
C PRO A 62 -0.49 9.02 -10.07
N ARG A 63 -0.56 8.90 -11.38
CA ARG A 63 -0.36 10.06 -12.24
C ARG A 63 -1.62 10.89 -12.29
N PRO A 64 -1.52 12.17 -11.95
CA PRO A 64 -2.69 13.03 -11.98
C PRO A 64 -3.16 13.28 -13.40
N GLY A 65 -4.43 13.49 -13.56
CA GLY A 65 -4.99 13.84 -14.84
C GLY A 65 -4.99 12.76 -15.84
N ASN A 66 -4.62 11.62 -15.44
CA ASN A 66 -4.57 10.57 -16.33
C ASN A 66 -5.86 10.35 -16.98
N LYS A 67 -6.82 10.54 -16.39
CA LYS A 67 -7.97 10.36 -16.90
C LYS A 67 -8.37 11.24 -17.74
N ALA A 68 -8.01 12.09 -17.47
CA ALA A 68 -8.46 13.01 -18.30
C ALA A 68 -8.31 12.54 -19.61
N THR A 69 -7.70 12.06 -19.68
CA THR A 69 -7.55 11.79 -20.88
C THR A 69 -8.41 11.10 -21.47
N LEU A 70 -8.79 11.02 -21.24
CA LEU A 70 -9.41 10.51 -21.91
C LEU A 70 -10.01 10.84 -22.66
N LEU A 71 -9.99 11.24 -22.52
CA LEU A 71 -10.39 11.56 -23.28
C LEU A 71 -10.63 11.57 -23.82
#